data_1952797794642ce50540978dd18f3b50
#
_entry.id   1952797794642ce50540978dd18f3b50
#
_cell.length_a   1.000
_cell.length_b   1.000
_cell.length_c   1.000
_cell.angle_alpha   90.00
_cell.angle_beta   90.00
_cell.angle_gamma   90.00
#
_symmetry.space_group_name_H-M   'P 1'
#
loop_
_entity.id
_entity.type
_entity.pdbx_description
1 polymer ?
#
loop_
_entity_poly.entity_id
_entity_poly.type
_entity_poly.pdbx_seq_one_letter_code
_entity_poly.pdbx_strand_id
1 'polypeptide(L)'
;ICIKSWAAREVERVRQAMHEMAAADLIGDVPIELVTGPDEYLFGEEKALLEVIEGNPPLPRTVPPWMEGLFRRPDSPNPTVVNNPETLANVPHILREGAEWFRSIGTEDSPGTMLLTLCGDVRYPGVYELPMGFSLRELIHGIGGGAPEGRTVKAVFPGASSTIVSPEQFDTPMSFDAMKAVGSALGSGAFVVYDDSACIVRATLAFSRFLYVESCAQCPACKHGTGQIAELLERIDRGEGSEVDVDTILARSLTVTDAQRCALPTGETLIAQSAIQVFGAEFVEHYGRPCPRPREIPVPKIVDVDEHGAFVYDDLYRLKQPDWTYADEEDRTT
;
A
#
# COMPACT_ATOMS: atom_id res chain seq x y z
N ILE A 1 -0.71 -16.89 -12.80
CA ILE A 1 -0.61 -16.43 -11.40
C ILE A 1 0.70 -15.68 -11.28
N CYS A 2 0.66 -14.43 -10.74
CA CYS A 2 1.85 -13.59 -10.62
C CYS A 2 2.17 -13.34 -9.14
N ILE A 3 3.42 -13.55 -8.75
CA ILE A 3 3.91 -13.37 -7.36
C ILE A 3 5.28 -12.70 -7.42
N LYS A 4 5.57 -11.81 -6.46
CA LYS A 4 6.91 -11.24 -6.32
C LYS A 4 7.95 -12.31 -6.00
N SER A 5 9.14 -12.22 -6.59
CA SER A 5 10.18 -13.25 -6.47
C SER A 5 10.71 -13.44 -5.04
N TRP A 6 10.67 -12.38 -4.20
CA TRP A 6 11.08 -12.48 -2.80
C TRP A 6 10.10 -13.28 -1.92
N ALA A 7 8.83 -13.41 -2.32
CA ALA A 7 7.82 -14.20 -1.63
C ALA A 7 8.01 -15.71 -1.89
N ALA A 8 9.19 -16.23 -1.57
CA ALA A 8 9.61 -17.59 -1.94
C ALA A 8 8.70 -18.67 -1.36
N ARG A 9 8.17 -18.46 -0.15
CA ARG A 9 7.24 -19.39 0.52
C ARG A 9 5.92 -19.48 -0.24
N GLU A 10 5.35 -18.36 -0.64
CA GLU A 10 4.12 -18.26 -1.39
C GLU A 10 4.29 -18.86 -2.79
N VAL A 11 5.40 -18.54 -3.45
CA VAL A 11 5.76 -19.13 -4.76
C VAL A 11 5.79 -20.66 -4.67
N GLU A 12 6.45 -21.22 -3.66
CA GLU A 12 6.55 -22.68 -3.47
C GLU A 12 5.20 -23.31 -3.15
N ARG A 13 4.39 -22.66 -2.31
CA ARG A 13 3.02 -23.13 -1.97
C ARG A 13 2.11 -23.17 -3.19
N VAL A 14 2.16 -22.14 -4.03
CA VAL A 14 1.36 -22.11 -5.27
C VAL A 14 1.86 -23.18 -6.25
N ARG A 15 3.19 -23.36 -6.40
CA ARG A 15 3.77 -24.42 -7.25
C ARG A 15 3.34 -25.81 -6.79
N GLN A 16 3.38 -26.07 -5.49
CA GLN A 16 2.92 -27.32 -4.90
C GLN A 16 1.43 -27.56 -5.19
N ALA A 17 0.58 -26.55 -4.95
CA ALA A 17 -0.86 -26.63 -5.20
C ALA A 17 -1.16 -26.92 -6.69
N MET A 18 -0.47 -26.24 -7.61
CA MET A 18 -0.61 -26.51 -9.06
C MET A 18 -0.23 -27.94 -9.40
N HIS A 19 0.85 -28.47 -8.81
CA HIS A 19 1.28 -29.87 -9.03
C HIS A 19 0.25 -30.86 -8.49
N GLU A 20 -0.25 -30.67 -7.30
CA GLU A 20 -1.27 -31.52 -6.67
C GLU A 20 -2.59 -31.52 -7.46
N MET A 21 -3.04 -30.35 -7.92
CA MET A 21 -4.25 -30.20 -8.74
C MET A 21 -4.10 -30.90 -10.10
N ALA A 22 -2.93 -30.77 -10.73
CA ALA A 22 -2.63 -31.45 -11.98
C ALA A 22 -2.62 -32.97 -11.80
N ALA A 23 -1.99 -33.47 -10.72
CA ALA A 23 -1.96 -34.91 -10.40
C ALA A 23 -3.36 -35.47 -10.09
N ALA A 24 -4.27 -34.66 -9.58
CA ALA A 24 -5.65 -35.03 -9.30
C ALA A 24 -6.62 -34.79 -10.48
N ASP A 25 -6.12 -34.40 -11.64
CA ASP A 25 -6.90 -34.08 -12.85
C ASP A 25 -7.97 -32.98 -12.62
N LEU A 26 -7.64 -31.99 -11.78
CA LEU A 26 -8.54 -30.88 -11.40
C LEU A 26 -8.37 -29.63 -12.29
N ILE A 27 -7.28 -29.53 -13.05
CA ILE A 27 -7.00 -28.37 -13.92
C ILE A 27 -7.66 -28.54 -15.31
N GLY A 28 -7.86 -29.77 -15.78
CA GLY A 28 -8.37 -30.01 -17.11
C GLY A 28 -7.44 -29.45 -18.20
N ASP A 29 -8.04 -28.93 -19.26
CA ASP A 29 -7.30 -28.37 -20.42
C ASP A 29 -6.92 -26.90 -20.24
N VAL A 30 -7.12 -26.30 -19.05
CA VAL A 30 -6.80 -24.90 -18.80
C VAL A 30 -5.31 -24.75 -18.46
N PRO A 31 -4.50 -24.08 -19.27
CA PRO A 31 -3.10 -23.83 -18.94
C PRO A 31 -3.01 -22.84 -17.77
N ILE A 32 -2.29 -23.22 -16.73
CA ILE A 32 -2.00 -22.34 -15.59
C ILE A 32 -0.49 -22.14 -15.54
N GLU A 33 -0.07 -20.87 -15.54
CA GLU A 33 1.34 -20.49 -15.46
C GLU A 33 1.61 -19.69 -14.19
N LEU A 34 2.76 -19.93 -13.56
CA LEU A 34 3.26 -19.16 -12.44
C LEU A 34 4.39 -18.25 -12.92
N VAL A 35 4.17 -16.95 -12.84
CA VAL A 35 5.16 -15.92 -13.18
C VAL A 35 5.67 -15.26 -11.91
N THR A 36 6.99 -15.32 -11.69
CA THR A 36 7.63 -14.56 -10.63
C THR A 36 8.12 -13.22 -11.18
N GLY A 37 7.79 -12.15 -10.50
CA GLY A 37 8.11 -10.79 -10.94
C GLY A 37 9.03 -10.04 -9.97
N PRO A 38 9.45 -8.83 -10.36
CA PRO A 38 10.37 -8.02 -9.60
C PRO A 38 9.75 -7.47 -8.30
N ASP A 39 10.60 -6.90 -7.44
CA ASP A 39 10.19 -6.37 -6.14
C ASP A 39 9.56 -4.98 -6.21
N GLU A 40 9.66 -4.28 -7.32
CA GLU A 40 9.08 -2.96 -7.52
C GLU A 40 7.60 -2.92 -7.14
N TYR A 41 7.18 -1.84 -6.47
CA TYR A 41 5.81 -1.63 -6.04
C TYR A 41 4.82 -1.75 -7.19
N LEU A 42 5.18 -1.20 -8.35
CA LEU A 42 4.33 -1.16 -9.54
C LEU A 42 4.10 -2.53 -10.19
N PHE A 43 4.84 -3.58 -9.84
CA PHE A 43 4.46 -4.94 -10.26
C PHE A 43 3.08 -5.35 -9.74
N GLY A 44 2.60 -4.72 -8.67
CA GLY A 44 1.22 -4.89 -8.16
C GLY A 44 0.15 -4.09 -8.91
N GLU A 45 0.53 -3.25 -9.89
CA GLU A 45 -0.41 -2.48 -10.71
C GLU A 45 -0.78 -3.29 -11.97
N GLU A 46 -2.07 -3.40 -12.30
CA GLU A 46 -2.60 -4.31 -13.31
C GLU A 46 -1.92 -4.19 -14.68
N LYS A 47 -1.62 -2.96 -15.15
CA LYS A 47 -1.03 -2.70 -16.46
C LYS A 47 0.49 -2.97 -16.47
N ALA A 48 1.16 -2.71 -15.36
CA ALA A 48 2.56 -3.03 -15.17
C ALA A 48 2.79 -4.54 -15.01
N LEU A 49 1.85 -5.23 -14.36
CA LEU A 49 1.88 -6.69 -14.24
C LEU A 49 1.86 -7.36 -15.62
N LEU A 50 1.03 -6.87 -16.56
CA LEU A 50 0.98 -7.38 -17.93
C LEU A 50 2.31 -7.15 -18.67
N GLU A 51 2.97 -6.01 -18.45
CA GLU A 51 4.30 -5.76 -19.03
C GLU A 51 5.33 -6.80 -18.56
N VAL A 52 5.31 -7.13 -17.25
CA VAL A 52 6.25 -8.13 -16.71
C VAL A 52 5.99 -9.52 -17.27
N ILE A 53 4.72 -9.93 -17.46
CA ILE A 53 4.39 -11.21 -18.09
C ILE A 53 4.92 -11.26 -19.54
N GLU A 54 4.95 -10.13 -20.24
CA GLU A 54 5.50 -10.01 -21.59
C GLU A 54 7.04 -9.85 -21.64
N GLY A 55 7.71 -9.90 -20.47
CA GLY A 55 9.17 -9.80 -20.36
C GLY A 55 9.71 -8.36 -20.30
N ASN A 56 8.86 -7.38 -20.06
CA ASN A 56 9.22 -5.97 -19.94
C ASN A 56 9.35 -5.53 -18.46
N PRO A 57 9.99 -4.39 -18.16
CA PRO A 57 9.95 -3.78 -16.84
C PRO A 57 8.53 -3.45 -16.38
N PRO A 58 8.25 -3.35 -15.05
CA PRO A 58 6.92 -3.07 -14.48
C PRO A 58 6.49 -1.61 -14.69
N LEU A 59 6.34 -1.22 -15.94
CA LEU A 59 5.98 0.13 -16.38
C LEU A 59 4.52 0.19 -16.84
N PRO A 60 3.59 0.82 -16.08
CA PRO A 60 2.17 0.86 -16.43
C PRO A 60 1.90 1.34 -17.85
N ARG A 61 1.12 0.59 -18.61
CA ARG A 61 0.61 0.98 -19.93
C ARG A 61 -0.38 2.15 -19.81
N THR A 62 -0.62 2.83 -20.91
CA THR A 62 -1.66 3.86 -20.98
C THR A 62 -3.04 3.23 -21.11
N VAL A 63 -3.14 2.16 -21.91
CA VAL A 63 -4.42 1.49 -22.21
C VAL A 63 -4.71 0.42 -21.17
N PRO A 64 -5.96 0.34 -20.65
CA PRO A 64 -6.33 -0.64 -19.64
C PRO A 64 -6.40 -2.07 -20.20
N PRO A 65 -6.26 -3.10 -19.33
CA PRO A 65 -6.21 -4.51 -19.74
C PRO A 65 -7.44 -5.02 -20.50
N TRP A 66 -8.61 -4.49 -20.22
CA TRP A 66 -9.87 -4.87 -20.89
C TRP A 66 -9.99 -4.31 -22.33
N MET A 67 -9.13 -3.36 -22.71
CA MET A 67 -9.03 -2.85 -24.08
C MET A 67 -7.87 -3.49 -24.83
N GLU A 68 -6.69 -3.54 -24.20
CA GLU A 68 -5.48 -4.14 -24.75
C GLU A 68 -4.80 -5.01 -23.68
N GLY A 69 -5.01 -6.33 -23.75
CA GLY A 69 -4.48 -7.25 -22.76
C GLY A 69 -3.10 -7.82 -23.09
N LEU A 70 -2.88 -9.08 -22.68
CA LEU A 70 -1.61 -9.80 -22.87
C LEU A 70 -1.34 -10.10 -24.34
N PHE A 71 -0.06 -9.98 -24.74
CA PHE A 71 0.44 -10.35 -26.07
C PHE A 71 -0.37 -9.71 -27.21
N ARG A 72 -0.85 -8.48 -26.98
CA ARG A 72 -1.62 -7.71 -27.96
C ARG A 72 -0.83 -7.50 -29.24
N ARG A 73 -1.56 -7.46 -30.35
CA ARG A 73 -1.06 -7.06 -31.66
C ARG A 73 -1.83 -5.83 -32.14
N PRO A 74 -1.28 -5.04 -33.09
CA PRO A 74 -1.97 -3.85 -33.60
C PRO A 74 -3.37 -4.10 -34.14
N ASP A 75 -3.60 -5.31 -34.68
CA ASP A 75 -4.85 -5.78 -35.28
C ASP A 75 -5.65 -6.76 -34.38
N SER A 76 -5.11 -7.11 -33.19
CA SER A 76 -5.71 -8.06 -32.27
C SER A 76 -5.41 -7.68 -30.81
N PRO A 77 -6.29 -6.92 -30.14
CA PRO A 77 -6.03 -6.34 -28.83
C PRO A 77 -5.93 -7.35 -27.68
N ASN A 78 -6.53 -8.53 -27.78
CA ASN A 78 -6.54 -9.59 -26.76
C ASN A 78 -6.88 -9.13 -25.34
N PRO A 79 -8.10 -8.61 -25.07
CA PRO A 79 -8.53 -8.15 -23.75
C PRO A 79 -8.27 -9.19 -22.66
N THR A 80 -7.79 -8.74 -21.51
CA THR A 80 -7.36 -9.60 -20.40
C THR A 80 -8.02 -9.12 -19.09
N VAL A 81 -8.50 -10.07 -18.28
CA VAL A 81 -8.96 -9.81 -16.92
C VAL A 81 -7.78 -9.94 -15.96
N VAL A 82 -7.51 -8.91 -15.21
CA VAL A 82 -6.58 -8.94 -14.07
C VAL A 82 -7.39 -8.92 -12.79
N ASN A 83 -7.12 -9.83 -11.86
CA ASN A 83 -7.87 -9.91 -10.61
C ASN A 83 -6.96 -10.26 -9.43
N ASN A 84 -7.37 -9.85 -8.24
CA ASN A 84 -6.69 -10.12 -6.99
C ASN A 84 -6.86 -11.60 -6.61
N PRO A 85 -5.78 -12.32 -6.19
CA PRO A 85 -5.86 -13.70 -5.73
C PRO A 85 -6.83 -13.90 -4.57
N GLU A 86 -6.94 -12.96 -3.62
CA GLU A 86 -7.89 -13.01 -2.52
C GLU A 86 -9.35 -13.05 -3.02
N THR A 87 -9.69 -12.21 -4.01
CA THR A 87 -11.00 -12.24 -4.66
C THR A 87 -11.28 -13.60 -5.28
N LEU A 88 -10.32 -14.16 -6.03
CA LEU A 88 -10.48 -15.46 -6.68
C LEU A 88 -10.53 -16.62 -5.68
N ALA A 89 -9.86 -16.51 -4.52
CA ALA A 89 -9.90 -17.52 -3.47
C ALA A 89 -11.30 -17.69 -2.84
N ASN A 90 -12.15 -16.67 -2.90
CA ASN A 90 -13.55 -16.77 -2.45
C ASN A 90 -14.45 -17.55 -3.42
N VAL A 91 -14.12 -17.60 -4.71
CA VAL A 91 -14.98 -18.17 -5.76
C VAL A 91 -15.32 -19.66 -5.53
N PRO A 92 -14.38 -20.57 -5.17
CA PRO A 92 -14.69 -21.96 -4.89
C PRO A 92 -15.68 -22.13 -3.73
N HIS A 93 -15.54 -21.31 -2.69
CA HIS A 93 -16.43 -21.32 -1.53
C HIS A 93 -17.84 -20.84 -1.90
N ILE A 94 -17.94 -19.74 -2.68
CA ILE A 94 -19.22 -19.23 -3.17
C ILE A 94 -19.93 -20.25 -4.06
N LEU A 95 -19.20 -20.93 -4.93
CA LEU A 95 -19.78 -21.97 -5.80
C LEU A 95 -20.30 -23.18 -5.00
N ARG A 96 -19.64 -23.54 -3.90
CA ARG A 96 -20.02 -24.65 -3.05
C ARG A 96 -21.18 -24.32 -2.12
N GLU A 97 -21.12 -23.18 -1.43
CA GLU A 97 -22.04 -22.81 -0.36
C GLU A 97 -23.20 -21.89 -0.87
N GLY A 98 -23.04 -21.28 -2.04
CA GLY A 98 -24.00 -20.38 -2.63
C GLY A 98 -23.82 -18.90 -2.30
N ALA A 99 -24.44 -18.05 -3.11
CA ALA A 99 -24.34 -16.59 -2.97
C ALA A 99 -24.93 -16.07 -1.65
N GLU A 100 -26.00 -16.71 -1.16
CA GLU A 100 -26.64 -16.32 0.12
C GLU A 100 -25.71 -16.54 1.32
N TRP A 101 -24.92 -17.61 1.31
CA TRP A 101 -23.90 -17.83 2.30
C TRP A 101 -22.87 -16.70 2.32
N PHE A 102 -22.34 -16.32 1.17
CA PHE A 102 -21.35 -15.23 1.07
C PHE A 102 -21.94 -13.90 1.57
N ARG A 103 -23.17 -13.59 1.19
CA ARG A 103 -23.87 -12.38 1.63
C ARG A 103 -24.25 -12.36 3.10
N SER A 104 -24.29 -13.51 3.76
CA SER A 104 -24.56 -13.59 5.21
C SER A 104 -23.35 -13.19 6.07
N ILE A 105 -22.17 -13.00 5.46
CA ILE A 105 -20.94 -12.57 6.12
C ILE A 105 -20.66 -11.12 5.71
N GLY A 106 -20.27 -10.27 6.64
CA GLY A 106 -19.99 -8.87 6.35
C GLY A 106 -21.22 -7.98 6.40
N THR A 107 -21.22 -6.93 5.57
CA THR A 107 -22.36 -5.98 5.46
C THR A 107 -23.13 -6.19 4.15
N GLU A 108 -24.30 -5.57 4.03
CA GLU A 108 -25.09 -5.62 2.80
C GLU A 108 -24.31 -5.10 1.58
N ASP A 109 -23.60 -3.97 1.75
CA ASP A 109 -22.85 -3.31 0.68
C ASP A 109 -21.42 -3.83 0.52
N SER A 110 -20.88 -4.51 1.54
CA SER A 110 -19.54 -5.09 1.54
C SER A 110 -19.60 -6.51 2.13
N PRO A 111 -20.12 -7.49 1.40
CA PRO A 111 -20.22 -8.87 1.91
C PRO A 111 -18.87 -9.57 1.88
N GLY A 112 -18.75 -10.62 2.72
CA GLY A 112 -17.59 -11.49 2.81
C GLY A 112 -16.59 -11.04 3.88
N THR A 113 -15.37 -11.58 3.74
CA THR A 113 -14.21 -11.29 4.59
C THR A 113 -13.15 -10.53 3.80
N MET A 114 -12.19 -9.94 4.51
CA MET A 114 -11.00 -9.33 3.94
C MET A 114 -9.77 -9.67 4.78
N LEU A 115 -8.64 -9.92 4.12
CA LEU A 115 -7.34 -10.00 4.77
C LEU A 115 -6.83 -8.60 5.10
N LEU A 116 -6.52 -8.38 6.37
CA LEU A 116 -6.08 -7.11 6.90
C LEU A 116 -4.69 -7.25 7.50
N THR A 117 -3.78 -6.39 7.09
CA THR A 117 -2.45 -6.27 7.70
C THR A 117 -2.45 -5.12 8.69
N LEU A 118 -2.19 -5.40 9.95
CA LEU A 118 -2.06 -4.42 11.01
C LEU A 118 -0.60 -4.37 11.47
N CYS A 119 0.02 -3.20 11.39
CA CYS A 119 1.42 -3.01 11.80
C CYS A 119 1.65 -1.62 12.40
N GLY A 120 2.91 -1.30 12.75
CA GLY A 120 3.27 -0.07 13.44
C GLY A 120 3.15 -0.18 14.95
N ASP A 121 2.65 0.85 15.62
CA ASP A 121 2.62 0.98 17.07
C ASP A 121 1.40 0.27 17.70
N VAL A 122 1.35 -1.05 17.53
CA VAL A 122 0.32 -1.92 18.14
C VAL A 122 0.99 -3.07 18.86
N ARG A 123 0.32 -3.64 19.88
CA ARG A 123 0.86 -4.75 20.67
C ARG A 123 0.91 -6.05 19.88
N TYR A 124 -0.08 -6.28 19.03
CA TYR A 124 -0.21 -7.51 18.26
C TYR A 124 -0.30 -7.15 16.76
N PRO A 125 0.85 -6.88 16.11
CA PRO A 125 0.87 -6.78 14.67
C PRO A 125 0.61 -8.13 14.03
N GLY A 126 0.00 -8.16 12.84
CA GLY A 126 -0.30 -9.42 12.18
C GLY A 126 -1.16 -9.26 10.94
N VAL A 127 -1.43 -10.39 10.28
CA VAL A 127 -2.40 -10.50 9.19
C VAL A 127 -3.64 -11.22 9.74
N TYR A 128 -4.80 -10.61 9.58
CA TYR A 128 -6.07 -11.06 10.12
C TYR A 128 -7.11 -11.19 9.02
N GLU A 129 -7.83 -12.30 8.97
CA GLU A 129 -9.02 -12.41 8.14
C GLU A 129 -10.25 -12.08 8.97
N LEU A 130 -10.99 -11.04 8.58
CA LEU A 130 -12.13 -10.55 9.34
C LEU A 130 -13.34 -10.30 8.44
N PRO A 131 -14.58 -10.53 8.94
CA PRO A 131 -15.77 -10.16 8.20
C PRO A 131 -15.84 -8.64 8.03
N MET A 132 -16.29 -8.20 6.85
CA MET A 132 -16.45 -6.77 6.60
C MET A 132 -17.45 -6.14 7.57
N GLY A 133 -17.22 -4.87 7.93
CA GLY A 133 -18.16 -4.08 8.75
C GLY A 133 -17.80 -3.95 10.24
N PHE A 134 -16.78 -4.65 10.76
CA PHE A 134 -16.28 -4.29 12.09
C PHE A 134 -15.59 -2.92 12.06
N SER A 135 -15.41 -2.28 13.22
CA SER A 135 -14.84 -0.94 13.28
C SER A 135 -13.30 -0.95 13.27
N LEU A 136 -12.70 0.12 12.77
CA LEU A 136 -11.25 0.32 12.88
C LEU A 136 -10.79 0.32 14.35
N ARG A 137 -11.64 0.77 15.28
CA ARG A 137 -11.40 0.70 16.73
C ARG A 137 -11.26 -0.75 17.21
N GLU A 138 -12.14 -1.64 16.75
CA GLU A 138 -12.08 -3.07 17.09
C GLU A 138 -10.82 -3.72 16.53
N LEU A 139 -10.41 -3.36 15.30
CA LEU A 139 -9.15 -3.84 14.73
C LEU A 139 -7.95 -3.41 15.57
N ILE A 140 -7.86 -2.11 15.91
CA ILE A 140 -6.69 -1.55 16.61
C ILE A 140 -6.65 -2.01 18.06
N HIS A 141 -7.76 -1.81 18.81
CA HIS A 141 -7.78 -2.01 20.25
C HIS A 141 -8.22 -3.41 20.66
N GLY A 142 -9.17 -4.02 19.95
CA GLY A 142 -9.67 -5.36 20.25
C GLY A 142 -8.68 -6.44 19.78
N ILE A 143 -8.29 -6.40 18.51
CA ILE A 143 -7.43 -7.42 17.89
C ILE A 143 -5.96 -7.05 18.07
N GLY A 144 -5.57 -5.83 17.70
CA GLY A 144 -4.19 -5.33 17.80
C GLY A 144 -3.71 -5.01 19.22
N GLY A 145 -4.62 -5.07 20.22
CA GLY A 145 -4.29 -4.82 21.63
C GLY A 145 -4.00 -3.35 21.97
N GLY A 146 -4.24 -2.42 21.03
CA GLY A 146 -3.97 -0.98 21.17
C GLY A 146 -2.48 -0.64 21.10
N ALA A 147 -2.17 0.62 21.40
CA ALA A 147 -0.79 1.09 21.47
C ALA A 147 -0.02 0.41 22.63
N PRO A 148 1.33 0.44 22.63
CA PRO A 148 2.14 0.01 23.76
C PRO A 148 1.73 0.68 25.08
N GLU A 149 2.12 0.06 26.21
CA GLU A 149 1.75 0.57 27.54
C GLU A 149 2.18 2.03 27.77
N GLY A 150 1.26 2.85 28.27
CA GLY A 150 1.47 4.27 28.50
C GLY A 150 1.40 5.15 27.23
N ARG A 151 1.00 4.57 26.10
CA ARG A 151 0.83 5.27 24.84
C ARG A 151 -0.62 5.28 24.36
N THR A 152 -0.94 6.23 23.50
CA THR A 152 -2.25 6.33 22.84
C THR A 152 -2.11 6.34 21.33
N VAL A 153 -3.03 5.68 20.65
CA VAL A 153 -3.05 5.70 19.17
C VAL A 153 -3.42 7.11 18.70
N LYS A 154 -2.62 7.64 17.80
CA LYS A 154 -2.73 9.02 17.30
C LYS A 154 -3.24 9.08 15.86
N ALA A 155 -2.79 8.17 15.00
CA ALA A 155 -3.14 8.15 13.60
C ALA A 155 -3.04 6.74 13.02
N VAL A 156 -3.79 6.50 11.94
CA VAL A 156 -3.68 5.29 11.12
C VAL A 156 -3.52 5.68 9.67
N PHE A 157 -2.52 5.10 9.01
CA PHE A 157 -2.29 5.24 7.57
C PHE A 157 -2.79 3.97 6.88
N PRO A 158 -3.88 4.05 6.08
CA PRO A 158 -4.37 2.90 5.31
C PRO A 158 -3.48 2.67 4.08
N GLY A 159 -2.29 2.10 4.30
CA GLY A 159 -1.26 1.93 3.27
C GLY A 159 -0.72 3.25 2.73
N ALA A 160 -0.16 3.20 1.52
CA ALA A 160 0.43 4.36 0.83
C ALA A 160 -0.54 5.02 -0.17
N SER A 161 -1.84 4.80 -0.06
CA SER A 161 -2.79 5.17 -1.12
C SER A 161 -4.09 5.80 -0.65
N SER A 162 -4.22 6.12 0.64
CA SER A 162 -5.45 6.63 1.22
C SER A 162 -5.19 7.75 2.21
N THR A 163 -6.22 8.51 2.54
CA THR A 163 -6.14 9.57 3.57
C THR A 163 -5.92 8.97 4.95
N ILE A 164 -5.19 9.71 5.78
CA ILE A 164 -4.93 9.36 7.18
C ILE A 164 -6.25 9.37 7.96
N VAL A 165 -6.43 8.37 8.81
CA VAL A 165 -7.58 8.24 9.71
C VAL A 165 -7.18 8.67 11.12
N SER A 166 -7.92 9.63 11.67
CA SER A 166 -7.72 10.14 13.04
C SER A 166 -8.58 9.37 14.07
N PRO A 167 -8.30 9.49 15.38
CA PRO A 167 -9.04 8.78 16.43
C PRO A 167 -10.55 9.02 16.44
N GLU A 168 -11.01 10.19 15.99
CA GLU A 168 -12.42 10.54 15.87
C GLU A 168 -13.16 9.68 14.83
N GLN A 169 -12.42 9.08 13.91
CA GLN A 169 -12.96 8.25 12.82
C GLN A 169 -12.82 6.74 13.10
N PHE A 170 -12.27 6.32 14.25
CA PHE A 170 -12.01 4.90 14.51
C PHE A 170 -13.27 4.04 14.66
N ASP A 171 -14.42 4.65 14.91
CA ASP A 171 -15.71 3.94 14.96
C ASP A 171 -16.30 3.68 13.56
N THR A 172 -15.62 4.13 12.49
CA THR A 172 -16.03 3.87 11.12
C THR A 172 -16.00 2.37 10.83
N PRO A 173 -17.10 1.80 10.31
CA PRO A 173 -17.11 0.42 9.86
C PRO A 173 -16.12 0.17 8.74
N MET A 174 -15.42 -0.94 8.79
CA MET A 174 -14.48 -1.41 7.77
C MET A 174 -15.27 -1.96 6.58
N SER A 175 -15.89 -1.05 5.81
CA SER A 175 -16.58 -1.33 4.56
C SER A 175 -16.19 -0.29 3.52
N PHE A 176 -16.35 -0.60 2.23
CA PHE A 176 -15.94 0.31 1.16
C PHE A 176 -16.69 1.64 1.23
N ASP A 177 -18.00 1.59 1.45
CA ASP A 177 -18.84 2.79 1.47
C ASP A 177 -18.62 3.62 2.74
N ALA A 178 -18.51 3.00 3.91
CA ALA A 178 -18.29 3.72 5.16
C ALA A 178 -16.91 4.42 5.18
N MET A 179 -15.86 3.75 4.73
CA MET A 179 -14.53 4.36 4.63
C MET A 179 -14.51 5.50 3.61
N LYS A 180 -15.19 5.35 2.48
CA LYS A 180 -15.35 6.42 1.49
C LYS A 180 -16.13 7.62 2.06
N ALA A 181 -17.16 7.38 2.88
CA ALA A 181 -17.96 8.44 3.49
C ALA A 181 -17.16 9.33 4.44
N VAL A 182 -16.13 8.80 5.09
CA VAL A 182 -15.20 9.58 5.93
C VAL A 182 -13.99 10.13 5.15
N GLY A 183 -14.02 10.02 3.82
CA GLY A 183 -12.99 10.57 2.94
C GLY A 183 -11.71 9.72 2.85
N SER A 184 -11.76 8.44 3.30
CA SER A 184 -10.65 7.51 3.24
C SER A 184 -11.01 6.26 2.41
N ALA A 185 -10.22 5.20 2.51
CA ALA A 185 -10.49 3.94 1.84
C ALA A 185 -9.85 2.76 2.60
N LEU A 186 -10.34 1.55 2.33
CA LEU A 186 -9.71 0.32 2.83
C LEU A 186 -8.35 0.07 2.15
N GLY A 187 -8.15 0.62 0.95
CA GLY A 187 -6.96 0.37 0.15
C GLY A 187 -6.76 -1.13 -0.11
N SER A 188 -5.55 -1.61 0.10
CA SER A 188 -5.20 -3.03 0.02
C SER A 188 -5.34 -3.78 1.37
N GLY A 189 -6.05 -3.20 2.35
CA GLY A 189 -6.23 -3.80 3.67
C GLY A 189 -5.03 -3.67 4.61
N ALA A 190 -4.07 -2.79 4.33
CA ALA A 190 -2.93 -2.56 5.21
C ALA A 190 -3.14 -1.30 6.06
N PHE A 191 -2.96 -1.42 7.38
CA PHE A 191 -3.13 -0.33 8.34
C PHE A 191 -1.87 -0.17 9.18
N VAL A 192 -1.21 0.97 9.03
CA VAL A 192 -0.03 1.34 9.80
C VAL A 192 -0.46 2.27 10.93
N VAL A 193 -0.33 1.82 12.16
CA VAL A 193 -0.74 2.57 13.35
C VAL A 193 0.43 3.36 13.91
N TYR A 194 0.19 4.61 14.25
CA TYR A 194 1.14 5.48 14.93
C TYR A 194 0.59 5.93 16.28
N ASP A 195 1.42 5.82 17.32
CA ASP A 195 1.10 6.32 18.66
C ASP A 195 1.51 7.80 18.86
N ASP A 196 1.26 8.33 20.04
CA ASP A 196 1.54 9.72 20.42
C ASP A 196 3.04 10.09 20.43
N SER A 197 3.96 9.12 20.39
CA SER A 197 5.39 9.37 20.25
C SER A 197 5.83 9.60 18.79
N ALA A 198 5.00 9.20 17.82
CA ALA A 198 5.31 9.35 16.41
C ALA A 198 5.12 10.82 15.96
N CYS A 199 6.02 11.27 15.10
CA CYS A 199 5.87 12.53 14.38
C CYS A 199 5.15 12.29 13.06
N ILE A 200 4.02 12.96 12.83
CA ILE A 200 3.25 12.79 11.59
C ILE A 200 3.99 13.39 10.38
N VAL A 201 4.78 14.45 10.57
CA VAL A 201 5.64 14.99 9.50
C VAL A 201 6.62 13.91 9.00
N ARG A 202 7.28 13.20 9.93
CA ARG A 202 8.19 12.09 9.58
C ARG A 202 7.48 10.90 8.95
N ALA A 203 6.31 10.54 9.48
CA ALA A 203 5.51 9.48 8.87
C ALA A 203 5.11 9.86 7.43
N THR A 204 4.65 11.09 7.22
CA THR A 204 4.32 11.61 5.89
C THR A 204 5.55 11.60 4.97
N LEU A 205 6.70 12.07 5.46
CA LEU A 205 7.97 12.01 4.71
C LEU A 205 8.34 10.59 4.30
N ALA A 206 8.21 9.62 5.20
CA ALA A 206 8.51 8.22 4.90
C ALA A 206 7.64 7.69 3.74
N PHE A 207 6.33 7.96 3.76
CA PHE A 207 5.43 7.55 2.68
C PHE A 207 5.65 8.34 1.39
N SER A 208 5.87 9.66 1.45
CA SER A 208 6.18 10.47 0.25
C SER A 208 7.50 10.02 -0.40
N ARG A 209 8.53 9.72 0.41
CA ARG A 209 9.78 9.14 -0.10
C ARG A 209 9.54 7.78 -0.77
N PHE A 210 8.72 6.91 -0.15
CA PHE A 210 8.32 5.64 -0.75
C PHE A 210 7.68 5.86 -2.14
N LEU A 211 6.70 6.74 -2.23
CA LEU A 211 6.00 7.01 -3.49
C LEU A 211 6.93 7.64 -4.55
N TYR A 212 7.85 8.52 -4.14
CA TYR A 212 8.87 9.07 -5.02
C TYR A 212 9.82 7.99 -5.56
N VAL A 213 10.34 7.13 -4.67
CA VAL A 213 11.26 6.04 -5.02
C VAL A 213 10.58 5.04 -5.97
N GLU A 214 9.34 4.63 -5.67
CA GLU A 214 8.60 3.65 -6.47
C GLU A 214 7.99 4.22 -7.77
N SER A 215 8.00 5.53 -7.95
CA SER A 215 7.55 6.15 -9.19
C SER A 215 8.43 5.76 -10.38
N CYS A 216 7.81 5.22 -11.46
CA CYS A 216 8.50 4.72 -12.64
C CYS A 216 9.01 5.79 -13.62
N ALA A 217 8.86 7.07 -13.30
CA ALA A 217 9.29 8.21 -14.12
C ALA A 217 8.61 8.37 -15.51
N GLN A 218 7.58 7.57 -15.85
CA GLN A 218 6.87 7.75 -17.12
C GLN A 218 5.97 9.01 -17.14
N CYS A 219 5.55 9.51 -15.97
CA CYS A 219 4.73 10.71 -15.82
C CYS A 219 5.56 11.81 -15.15
N PRO A 220 6.01 12.86 -15.89
CA PRO A 220 6.85 13.91 -15.31
C PRO A 220 6.23 14.60 -14.09
N ALA A 221 4.92 14.88 -14.12
CA ALA A 221 4.20 15.46 -12.99
C ALA A 221 4.30 14.60 -11.72
N CYS A 222 4.12 13.29 -11.87
CA CYS A 222 4.28 12.32 -10.77
C CYS A 222 5.73 12.32 -10.25
N LYS A 223 6.72 12.03 -11.10
CA LYS A 223 8.12 11.86 -10.66
C LYS A 223 8.70 13.11 -10.01
N HIS A 224 8.55 14.27 -10.67
CA HIS A 224 9.05 15.53 -10.13
C HIS A 224 8.21 16.03 -8.95
N GLY A 225 6.89 15.81 -8.99
CA GLY A 225 5.99 16.26 -7.94
C GLY A 225 6.21 15.51 -6.63
N THR A 226 6.26 14.17 -6.65
CA THR A 226 6.54 13.36 -5.45
C THR A 226 7.94 13.64 -4.88
N GLY A 227 8.95 13.82 -5.76
CA GLY A 227 10.29 14.19 -5.34
C GLY A 227 10.34 15.55 -4.64
N GLN A 228 9.67 16.56 -5.20
CA GLN A 228 9.61 17.88 -4.59
C GLN A 228 8.86 17.88 -3.24
N ILE A 229 7.76 17.12 -3.14
CA ILE A 229 7.02 16.97 -1.87
C ILE A 229 7.91 16.32 -0.82
N ALA A 230 8.61 15.23 -1.16
CA ALA A 230 9.53 14.57 -0.25
C ALA A 230 10.67 15.48 0.21
N GLU A 231 11.29 16.26 -0.68
CA GLU A 231 12.33 17.24 -0.36
C GLU A 231 11.83 18.33 0.60
N LEU A 232 10.64 18.87 0.36
CA LEU A 232 10.05 19.90 1.22
C LEU A 232 9.70 19.35 2.60
N LEU A 233 9.17 18.12 2.69
CA LEU A 233 8.91 17.44 3.97
C LEU A 233 10.22 17.19 4.73
N GLU A 234 11.30 16.82 4.05
CA GLU A 234 12.62 16.64 4.65
C GLU A 234 13.17 17.97 5.21
N ARG A 235 13.03 19.09 4.48
CA ARG A 235 13.37 20.41 4.98
C ARG A 235 12.57 20.78 6.25
N ILE A 236 11.27 20.49 6.25
CA ILE A 236 10.42 20.73 7.43
C ILE A 236 10.90 19.88 8.60
N ASP A 237 11.20 18.59 8.41
CA ASP A 237 11.69 17.70 9.48
C ASP A 237 13.01 18.17 10.08
N ARG A 238 13.92 18.74 9.26
CA ARG A 238 15.18 19.33 9.74
C ARG A 238 15.02 20.69 10.43
N GLY A 239 13.82 21.27 10.45
CA GLY A 239 13.56 22.60 11.02
C GLY A 239 13.97 23.77 10.13
N GLU A 240 14.22 23.49 8.85
CA GLU A 240 14.57 24.49 7.83
C GLU A 240 13.33 24.96 7.04
N GLY A 241 12.17 24.32 7.29
CA GLY A 241 10.92 24.59 6.61
C GLY A 241 10.13 25.77 7.18
N SER A 242 9.10 26.15 6.44
CA SER A 242 8.22 27.27 6.74
C SER A 242 6.79 27.02 6.24
N GLU A 243 5.87 27.93 6.52
CA GLU A 243 4.51 27.92 5.98
C GLU A 243 4.50 27.89 4.45
N VAL A 244 5.45 28.57 3.79
CA VAL A 244 5.57 28.58 2.32
C VAL A 244 5.87 27.18 1.76
N ASP A 245 6.62 26.35 2.49
CA ASP A 245 6.90 24.98 2.09
C ASP A 245 5.64 24.12 2.19
N VAL A 246 4.84 24.30 3.24
CA VAL A 246 3.54 23.62 3.41
C VAL A 246 2.57 24.01 2.29
N ASP A 247 2.44 25.30 1.97
CA ASP A 247 1.61 25.79 0.88
C ASP A 247 2.08 25.22 -0.48
N THR A 248 3.40 25.11 -0.66
CA THR A 248 3.99 24.51 -1.88
C THR A 248 3.68 23.01 -1.97
N ILE A 249 3.74 22.27 -0.86
CA ILE A 249 3.32 20.86 -0.82
C ILE A 249 1.85 20.72 -1.23
N LEU A 250 0.97 21.54 -0.65
CA LEU A 250 -0.46 21.53 -1.00
C LEU A 250 -0.69 21.82 -2.49
N ALA A 251 -0.06 22.88 -3.01
CA ALA A 251 -0.16 23.24 -4.43
C ALA A 251 0.37 22.14 -5.36
N ARG A 252 1.50 21.53 -4.99
CA ARG A 252 2.11 20.44 -5.77
C ARG A 252 1.26 19.18 -5.74
N SER A 253 0.67 18.83 -4.60
CA SER A 253 -0.19 17.66 -4.45
C SER A 253 -1.44 17.71 -5.36
N LEU A 254 -1.88 18.90 -5.77
CA LEU A 254 -2.99 19.05 -6.73
C LEU A 254 -2.58 18.75 -8.18
N THR A 255 -1.30 18.84 -8.51
CA THR A 255 -0.80 18.68 -9.89
C THR A 255 -0.01 17.39 -10.11
N VAL A 256 0.36 16.69 -9.03
CA VAL A 256 1.15 15.45 -9.12
C VAL A 256 0.45 14.35 -9.92
N THR A 257 -0.87 14.41 -10.03
CA THR A 257 -1.72 13.47 -10.78
C THR A 257 -1.91 13.81 -12.25
N ASP A 258 -1.33 14.91 -12.75
CA ASP A 258 -1.51 15.32 -14.14
C ASP A 258 -0.96 14.26 -15.09
N ALA A 259 -1.81 13.85 -16.04
CA ALA A 259 -1.51 12.83 -17.04
C ALA A 259 -1.01 11.48 -16.43
N GLN A 260 -1.50 11.12 -15.26
CA GLN A 260 -1.11 9.88 -14.56
C GLN A 260 -1.51 8.62 -15.34
N ARG A 261 -0.63 7.61 -15.31
CA ARG A 261 -0.89 6.27 -15.87
C ARG A 261 -1.39 5.26 -14.83
N CYS A 262 -1.11 5.49 -13.55
CA CYS A 262 -1.51 4.63 -12.43
C CYS A 262 -1.92 5.48 -11.22
N ALA A 263 -2.42 4.84 -10.16
CA ALA A 263 -2.91 5.52 -8.96
C ALA A 263 -1.81 5.95 -7.96
N LEU A 264 -0.52 5.69 -8.23
CA LEU A 264 0.56 6.04 -7.30
C LEU A 264 0.56 7.54 -6.92
N PRO A 265 0.49 8.50 -7.87
CA PRO A 265 0.48 9.92 -7.49
C PRO A 265 -0.82 10.35 -6.78
N THR A 266 -1.92 9.63 -6.96
CA THR A 266 -3.14 9.84 -6.16
C THR A 266 -2.87 9.56 -4.68
N GLY A 267 -2.09 8.51 -4.37
CA GLY A 267 -1.66 8.21 -3.00
C GLY A 267 -0.87 9.37 -2.38
N GLU A 268 0.06 9.97 -3.13
CA GLU A 268 0.80 11.16 -2.68
C GLU A 268 -0.12 12.33 -2.33
N THR A 269 -1.08 12.63 -3.23
CA THR A 269 -2.09 13.69 -2.98
C THR A 269 -2.84 13.45 -1.67
N LEU A 270 -3.37 12.24 -1.49
CA LEU A 270 -4.21 11.90 -0.34
C LEU A 270 -3.43 11.95 0.98
N ILE A 271 -2.22 11.41 1.02
CA ILE A 271 -1.38 11.39 2.21
C ILE A 271 -0.93 12.79 2.58
N ALA A 272 -0.35 13.55 1.64
CA ALA A 272 0.18 14.89 1.92
C ALA A 272 -0.92 15.85 2.37
N GLN A 273 -2.05 15.88 1.67
CA GLN A 273 -3.16 16.76 2.04
C GLN A 273 -3.78 16.40 3.38
N SER A 274 -4.06 15.10 3.64
CA SER A 274 -4.67 14.70 4.91
C SER A 274 -3.74 14.89 6.10
N ALA A 275 -2.43 14.68 5.93
CA ALA A 275 -1.44 14.95 6.97
C ALA A 275 -1.45 16.43 7.39
N ILE A 276 -1.42 17.34 6.43
CA ILE A 276 -1.44 18.78 6.68
C ILE A 276 -2.80 19.21 7.26
N GLN A 277 -3.89 18.71 6.72
CA GLN A 277 -5.24 19.05 7.15
C GLN A 277 -5.53 18.64 8.60
N VAL A 278 -5.14 17.42 8.96
CA VAL A 278 -5.48 16.85 10.28
C VAL A 278 -4.41 17.18 11.33
N PHE A 279 -3.14 17.23 10.93
CA PHE A 279 -2.01 17.39 11.84
C PHE A 279 -1.19 18.67 11.57
N GLY A 280 -1.78 19.70 10.97
CA GLY A 280 -1.10 20.96 10.63
C GLY A 280 -0.35 21.60 11.79
N ALA A 281 -0.83 21.45 13.03
CA ALA A 281 -0.13 21.94 14.22
C ALA A 281 1.26 21.30 14.38
N GLU A 282 1.44 20.02 14.02
CA GLU A 282 2.75 19.36 14.06
C GLU A 282 3.71 19.92 13.01
N PHE A 283 3.21 20.33 11.84
CA PHE A 283 4.03 21.01 10.85
C PHE A 283 4.56 22.35 11.38
N VAL A 284 3.70 23.12 12.02
CA VAL A 284 4.09 24.40 12.66
C VAL A 284 5.15 24.20 13.77
N GLU A 285 5.09 23.10 14.52
CA GLU A 285 6.10 22.76 15.53
C GLU A 285 7.51 22.59 14.95
N HIS A 286 7.65 22.36 13.64
CA HIS A 286 8.93 22.19 12.96
C HIS A 286 9.50 23.48 12.36
N TYR A 287 8.76 24.61 12.39
CA TYR A 287 9.27 25.84 11.81
C TYR A 287 10.42 26.42 12.63
N GLY A 288 11.62 26.52 12.02
CA GLY A 288 12.83 27.05 12.64
C GLY A 288 13.45 26.16 13.72
N ARG A 289 13.05 24.92 13.87
CA ARG A 289 13.61 23.95 14.83
C ARG A 289 13.43 22.50 14.34
N PRO A 290 14.37 21.61 14.66
CA PRO A 290 14.28 20.21 14.27
C PRO A 290 13.09 19.51 14.97
N CYS A 291 12.73 18.35 14.44
CA CYS A 291 11.62 17.54 14.94
C CYS A 291 11.64 17.37 16.47
N PRO A 292 10.58 17.76 17.19
CA PRO A 292 10.51 17.58 18.65
C PRO A 292 10.32 16.12 19.07
N ARG A 293 10.00 15.24 18.12
CA ARG A 293 9.82 13.77 18.32
C ARG A 293 10.84 13.03 17.45
N PRO A 294 12.10 12.87 17.92
CA PRO A 294 13.23 12.43 17.08
C PRO A 294 13.21 10.94 16.73
N ARG A 295 12.15 10.19 17.09
CA ARG A 295 12.01 8.78 16.75
C ARG A 295 12.07 8.57 15.23
N GLU A 296 12.87 7.61 14.78
CA GLU A 296 12.86 7.19 13.38
C GLU A 296 11.55 6.49 13.02
N ILE A 297 11.04 6.80 11.84
CA ILE A 297 9.81 6.23 11.30
C ILE A 297 10.14 5.68 9.91
N PRO A 298 10.60 4.43 9.80
CA PRO A 298 10.82 3.80 8.50
C PRO A 298 9.48 3.45 7.84
N VAL A 299 9.49 3.34 6.51
CA VAL A 299 8.38 2.69 5.80
C VAL A 299 8.34 1.22 6.23
N PRO A 300 7.20 0.72 6.71
CA PRO A 300 7.08 -0.67 7.15
C PRO A 300 6.92 -1.60 5.92
N LYS A 301 7.98 -1.74 5.11
CA LYS A 301 8.00 -2.69 4.00
C LYS A 301 8.20 -4.10 4.53
N ILE A 302 7.10 -4.84 4.67
CA ILE A 302 7.09 -6.22 5.12
C ILE A 302 7.52 -7.11 3.96
N VAL A 303 8.49 -8.01 4.20
CA VAL A 303 9.01 -8.96 3.21
C VAL A 303 8.79 -10.41 3.61
N ASP A 304 8.50 -10.70 4.88
CA ASP A 304 8.15 -12.05 5.34
C ASP A 304 7.40 -11.97 6.68
N VAL A 305 6.90 -13.12 7.10
CA VAL A 305 6.39 -13.38 8.45
C VAL A 305 7.17 -14.56 9.00
N ASP A 306 7.83 -14.40 10.12
CA ASP A 306 8.66 -15.45 10.70
C ASP A 306 7.84 -16.63 11.28
N GLU A 307 8.54 -17.63 11.82
CA GLU A 307 7.91 -18.83 12.40
C GLU A 307 7.06 -18.53 13.65
N HIS A 308 7.22 -17.36 14.27
CA HIS A 308 6.47 -16.89 15.43
C HIS A 308 5.32 -15.94 15.06
N GLY A 309 5.16 -15.64 13.76
CA GLY A 309 4.14 -14.73 13.26
C GLY A 309 4.55 -13.25 13.30
N ALA A 310 5.83 -12.94 13.58
CA ALA A 310 6.33 -11.58 13.58
C ALA A 310 6.72 -11.13 12.16
N PHE A 311 6.47 -9.85 11.85
CA PHE A 311 6.84 -9.29 10.57
C PHE A 311 8.36 -9.11 10.43
N VAL A 312 8.87 -9.52 9.28
CA VAL A 312 10.24 -9.24 8.85
C VAL A 312 10.18 -8.05 7.89
N TYR A 313 10.94 -7.01 8.20
CA TYR A 313 10.99 -5.78 7.40
C TYR A 313 12.22 -5.75 6.51
N ASP A 314 12.11 -5.08 5.37
CA ASP A 314 13.21 -4.83 4.44
C ASP A 314 14.08 -3.66 4.94
N ASP A 315 15.13 -3.97 5.69
CA ASP A 315 16.05 -2.96 6.22
C ASP A 315 16.88 -2.27 5.11
N LEU A 316 17.02 -2.91 3.95
CA LEU A 316 17.75 -2.35 2.81
C LEU A 316 16.89 -1.37 2.00
N TYR A 317 15.58 -1.39 2.17
CA TYR A 317 14.68 -0.50 1.40
C TYR A 317 15.03 0.99 1.55
N ARG A 318 15.53 1.39 2.69
CA ARG A 318 16.01 2.76 2.94
C ARG A 318 17.12 3.20 1.96
N LEU A 319 17.84 2.26 1.32
CA LEU A 319 18.91 2.49 0.34
C LEU A 319 18.39 2.62 -1.08
N LYS A 320 17.15 2.21 -1.34
CA LYS A 320 16.57 2.26 -2.68
C LYS A 320 16.49 3.70 -3.18
N GLN A 321 16.99 3.90 -4.39
CA GLN A 321 17.04 5.20 -5.05
C GLN A 321 15.85 5.40 -6.00
N PRO A 322 15.56 6.65 -6.42
CA PRO A 322 14.44 6.93 -7.31
C PRO A 322 14.54 6.33 -8.72
N ASP A 323 15.67 5.80 -9.10
CA ASP A 323 15.91 5.06 -10.34
C ASP A 323 15.84 3.53 -10.15
N TRP A 324 15.40 3.10 -8.95
CA TRP A 324 15.25 1.71 -8.49
C TRP A 324 16.56 0.96 -8.22
N THR A 325 17.70 1.65 -8.31
CA THR A 325 18.99 1.12 -7.82
C THR A 325 19.05 1.19 -6.29
N TYR A 326 20.07 0.58 -5.71
CA TYR A 326 20.38 0.68 -4.29
C TYR A 326 21.73 1.37 -4.12
N ALA A 327 21.79 2.39 -3.25
CA ALA A 327 23.05 3.03 -2.90
C ALA A 327 23.91 2.08 -2.05
N ASP A 328 25.22 2.16 -2.20
CA ASP A 328 26.18 1.44 -1.35
C ASP A 328 26.10 1.94 0.10
N GLU A 329 26.29 1.05 1.09
CA GLU A 329 26.24 1.44 2.51
C GLU A 329 27.33 2.44 2.90
N GLU A 330 28.43 2.50 2.14
CA GLU A 330 29.57 3.38 2.38
C GLU A 330 29.32 4.85 1.97
N ASP A 331 28.37 5.13 1.09
CA ASP A 331 28.05 6.50 0.63
C ASP A 331 27.30 7.37 1.66
N ARG A 332 27.11 6.90 2.89
CA ARG A 332 26.31 7.56 3.92
C ARG A 332 27.06 8.43 4.91
N THR A 333 28.37 8.51 4.80
CA THR A 333 29.22 9.26 5.74
C THR A 333 29.64 10.63 5.21
N THR A 334 29.06 11.09 4.14
CA THR A 334 29.18 12.44 3.60
C THR A 334 27.82 13.14 3.62
#